data_13a9e6c3b9506281fc86f55e85712267
#
_entry.id   13a9e6c3b9506281fc86f55e85712267
#
_cell.length_a   1.000
_cell.length_b   1.000
_cell.length_c   1.000
_cell.angle_alpha   90.00
_cell.angle_beta   90.00
_cell.angle_gamma   90.00
#
_symmetry.space_group_name_H-M   'P 1'
#
loop_
_entity.id
_entity.type
_entity.pdbx_description
1 polymer ?
#
loop_
_entity_poly.entity_id
_entity_poly.type
_entity_poly.pdbx_seq_one_letter_code
_entity_poly.pdbx_strand_id
1 'polypeptide(L)'
;NPGSERQAKEALNEWSAEEVQVWSMTKFGEARSLLPTDPLTAAVLSEIGGSICSSLLEYRDLTKVLSTYGESIKEHIDDFGRMHSEYLQVVGTNTGRLASRRPNAQNFSPKMKEHIRPSDPDRVFVYSDLSQAELRFATQVAGDENLRKAFIAGEDIHSATAERMFGVNMTSLSESEPKLFGEYRDKAKRINFGIVYGQRGGGLARSLSQAGVETNDDEGRVLLEQYLSAYPQIASWVNHRDDFVDQFTRSHGEVDWSLTLLLHRTWPLVRRAVREHRDEHRNWPGAEEVLARLGSPWTIEEVAWSLSFEASVVIDTNGEVFGFDSLTESGRRQQFTFHTEGVLEQAAKTVIESNKDGPRLVREQISDRHNLELRNAGQSLSSAEITKILEDRKIRRAIIEQVEQTMGQEARTLLLNRSLESRISQMANAYRNAPIQGGVADIMLEAYGLLHSRLDQFDRAFGVQTVHDSVVVECNKKDARTVASTVKNTLEEAMQIWCPDIPAVADTDIRGSLSDNDVIETV
;
A
#
# COMPACT_ATOMS: atom_id res chain seq x y z
N ASN A 1 -11.47 -21.97 21.20
CA ASN A 1 -11.93 -21.28 19.99
C ASN A 1 -10.72 -20.82 19.17
N PRO A 2 -10.44 -21.44 18.00
CA PRO A 2 -9.28 -21.09 17.18
C PRO A 2 -9.32 -19.65 16.62
N GLY A 3 -10.49 -19.02 16.61
CA GLY A 3 -10.64 -17.60 16.24
C GLY A 3 -10.23 -16.62 17.35
N SER A 4 -10.05 -17.10 18.59
CA SER A 4 -9.57 -16.27 19.70
C SER A 4 -8.04 -16.37 19.80
N GLU A 5 -7.33 -15.28 19.52
CA GLU A 5 -5.87 -15.25 19.57
C GLU A 5 -5.33 -15.65 20.95
N ARG A 6 -6.00 -15.24 22.01
CA ARG A 6 -5.63 -15.62 23.38
C ARG A 6 -5.72 -17.13 23.60
N GLN A 7 -6.86 -17.74 23.24
CA GLN A 7 -7.05 -19.18 23.39
C GLN A 7 -6.13 -20.00 22.48
N ALA A 8 -5.82 -19.48 21.30
CA ALA A 8 -4.83 -20.09 20.42
C ALA A 8 -3.43 -20.07 21.04
N LYS A 9 -3.01 -18.96 21.66
CA LYS A 9 -1.72 -18.88 22.38
C LYS A 9 -1.67 -19.82 23.60
N GLU A 10 -2.76 -19.88 24.39
CA GLU A 10 -2.88 -20.82 25.50
C GLU A 10 -2.72 -22.27 25.03
N ALA A 11 -3.42 -22.65 23.96
CA ALA A 11 -3.31 -23.97 23.37
C ALA A 11 -1.92 -24.30 22.81
N LEU A 12 -1.27 -23.35 22.16
CA LEU A 12 0.10 -23.51 21.66
C LEU A 12 1.10 -23.68 22.81
N ASN A 13 0.97 -22.89 23.88
CA ASN A 13 1.82 -23.04 25.06
C ASN A 13 1.64 -24.36 25.78
N GLU A 14 0.44 -24.97 25.70
CA GLU A 14 0.13 -26.24 26.36
C GLU A 14 0.48 -27.45 25.46
N TRP A 15 0.11 -27.39 24.17
CA TRP A 15 0.14 -28.56 23.28
C TRP A 15 1.28 -28.54 22.26
N SER A 16 1.97 -27.41 22.10
CA SER A 16 3.14 -27.20 21.24
C SER A 16 4.26 -26.50 21.99
N ALA A 17 4.43 -26.82 23.27
CA ALA A 17 5.38 -26.11 24.13
C ALA A 17 6.83 -26.20 23.65
N GLU A 18 7.24 -27.35 23.08
CA GLU A 18 8.60 -27.54 22.57
C GLU A 18 8.88 -26.66 21.36
N GLU A 19 7.97 -26.66 20.38
CA GLU A 19 8.08 -25.83 19.17
C GLU A 19 8.08 -24.34 19.52
N VAL A 20 7.23 -23.92 20.48
CA VAL A 20 7.19 -22.52 20.96
C VAL A 20 8.48 -22.14 21.65
N GLN A 21 9.08 -23.03 22.48
CA GLN A 21 10.33 -22.77 23.15
C GLN A 21 11.52 -22.68 22.16
N VAL A 22 11.57 -23.55 21.17
CA VAL A 22 12.58 -23.52 20.09
C VAL A 22 12.45 -22.20 19.31
N TRP A 23 11.23 -21.85 18.92
CA TRP A 23 10.98 -20.59 18.23
C TRP A 23 11.38 -19.37 19.08
N SER A 24 11.00 -19.34 20.36
CA SER A 24 11.31 -18.22 21.23
C SER A 24 12.81 -18.10 21.52
N MET A 25 13.52 -19.21 21.65
CA MET A 25 14.99 -19.24 21.79
C MET A 25 15.64 -18.62 20.54
N THR A 26 15.19 -18.99 19.35
CA THR A 26 15.73 -18.45 18.08
C THR A 26 15.42 -16.96 17.94
N LYS A 27 14.21 -16.51 18.35
CA LYS A 27 13.74 -15.14 18.12
C LYS A 27 14.22 -14.14 19.18
N PHE A 28 14.31 -14.57 20.45
CA PHE A 28 14.54 -13.71 21.61
C PHE A 28 15.79 -14.10 22.43
N GLY A 29 16.45 -15.19 22.09
CA GLY A 29 17.61 -15.70 22.82
C GLY A 29 17.28 -16.41 24.14
N GLU A 30 15.99 -16.65 24.44
CA GLU A 30 15.52 -17.34 25.63
C GLU A 30 14.34 -18.27 25.33
N ALA A 31 14.33 -19.45 25.96
CA ALA A 31 13.20 -20.38 25.85
C ALA A 31 12.06 -19.93 26.78
N ARG A 32 10.94 -19.52 26.21
CA ARG A 32 9.77 -19.06 26.96
C ARG A 32 8.46 -19.40 26.25
N SER A 33 7.37 -19.36 26.97
CA SER A 33 6.02 -19.45 26.40
C SER A 33 5.63 -18.17 25.64
N LEU A 34 4.67 -18.29 24.73
CA LEU A 34 4.04 -17.14 24.06
C LEU A 34 3.38 -16.23 25.11
N LEU A 35 3.73 -14.95 25.06
CA LEU A 35 3.11 -13.93 25.91
C LEU A 35 1.81 -13.42 25.28
N PRO A 36 0.89 -12.86 26.07
CA PRO A 36 -0.30 -12.20 25.54
C PRO A 36 0.00 -11.11 24.51
N THR A 37 1.15 -10.46 24.63
CA THR A 37 1.62 -9.38 23.75
C THR A 37 2.32 -9.85 22.47
N ASP A 38 2.74 -11.12 22.39
CA ASP A 38 3.37 -11.64 21.18
C ASP A 38 2.33 -11.69 20.05
N PRO A 39 2.66 -11.19 18.84
CA PRO A 39 1.73 -11.29 17.72
C PRO A 39 1.63 -12.74 17.26
N LEU A 40 0.41 -13.24 17.06
CA LEU A 40 0.17 -14.57 16.50
C LEU A 40 -0.23 -14.47 15.02
N THR A 41 0.68 -13.90 14.23
CA THR A 41 0.50 -13.76 12.77
C THR A 41 0.67 -15.10 12.05
N ALA A 42 0.29 -15.17 10.77
CA ALA A 42 0.52 -16.36 9.95
C ALA A 42 2.03 -16.68 9.83
N ALA A 43 2.89 -15.64 9.74
CA ALA A 43 4.34 -15.82 9.72
C ALA A 43 4.86 -16.46 11.02
N VAL A 44 4.43 -15.96 12.18
CA VAL A 44 4.81 -16.53 13.49
C VAL A 44 4.33 -17.97 13.63
N LEU A 45 3.10 -18.29 13.20
CA LEU A 45 2.61 -19.67 13.21
C LEU A 45 3.44 -20.59 12.30
N SER A 46 3.85 -20.10 11.13
CA SER A 46 4.71 -20.84 10.21
C SER A 46 6.13 -21.03 10.78
N GLU A 47 6.67 -20.03 11.48
CA GLU A 47 7.99 -20.11 12.15
C GLU A 47 7.96 -21.10 13.34
N ILE A 48 6.90 -21.10 14.15
CA ILE A 48 6.73 -22.06 15.26
C ILE A 48 6.60 -23.49 14.71
N GLY A 49 5.83 -23.67 13.63
CA GLY A 49 5.62 -24.95 12.99
C GLY A 49 4.74 -25.91 13.80
N GLY A 50 4.80 -27.18 13.41
CA GLY A 50 4.01 -28.25 14.05
C GLY A 50 2.57 -28.37 13.55
N SER A 51 1.91 -29.44 13.94
CA SER A 51 0.57 -29.79 13.44
C SER A 51 -0.53 -28.82 13.89
N ILE A 52 -0.40 -28.28 15.09
CA ILE A 52 -1.37 -27.33 15.65
C ILE A 52 -1.29 -25.99 14.93
N CYS A 53 -0.07 -25.49 14.68
CA CYS A 53 0.12 -24.26 13.88
C CYS A 53 -0.44 -24.42 12.47
N SER A 54 -0.17 -25.53 11.82
CA SER A 54 -0.72 -25.85 10.49
C SER A 54 -2.26 -25.86 10.51
N SER A 55 -2.88 -26.50 11.49
CA SER A 55 -4.35 -26.51 11.65
C SER A 55 -4.93 -25.14 11.95
N LEU A 56 -4.23 -24.29 12.72
CA LEU A 56 -4.65 -22.92 12.97
C LEU A 56 -4.56 -22.05 11.71
N LEU A 57 -3.53 -22.22 10.89
CA LEU A 57 -3.39 -21.54 9.61
C LEU A 57 -4.52 -21.94 8.66
N GLU A 58 -4.76 -23.24 8.51
CA GLU A 58 -5.86 -23.76 7.69
C GLU A 58 -7.23 -23.25 8.17
N TYR A 59 -7.49 -23.29 9.48
CA TYR A 59 -8.71 -22.74 10.06
C TYR A 59 -8.89 -21.26 9.75
N ARG A 60 -7.83 -20.45 9.88
CA ARG A 60 -7.87 -19.01 9.56
C ARG A 60 -8.14 -18.75 8.09
N ASP A 61 -7.51 -19.52 7.20
CA ASP A 61 -7.73 -19.43 5.76
C ASP A 61 -9.17 -19.80 5.40
N LEU A 62 -9.68 -20.90 5.92
CA LEU A 62 -11.07 -21.33 5.70
C LEU A 62 -12.06 -20.31 6.27
N THR A 63 -11.81 -19.78 7.48
CA THR A 63 -12.65 -18.75 8.09
C THR A 63 -12.67 -17.47 7.26
N LYS A 64 -11.51 -17.06 6.74
CA LYS A 64 -11.39 -15.91 5.84
C LYS A 64 -12.17 -16.13 4.55
N VAL A 65 -12.05 -17.31 3.94
CA VAL A 65 -12.81 -17.68 2.75
C VAL A 65 -14.32 -17.65 3.02
N LEU A 66 -14.77 -18.27 4.11
CA LEU A 66 -16.19 -18.29 4.48
C LEU A 66 -16.74 -16.91 4.82
N SER A 67 -15.99 -16.08 5.53
CA SER A 67 -16.43 -14.72 5.86
C SER A 67 -16.44 -13.78 4.67
N THR A 68 -15.56 -14.01 3.68
CA THR A 68 -15.42 -13.16 2.50
C THR A 68 -16.32 -13.63 1.34
N TYR A 69 -16.41 -14.95 1.15
CA TYR A 69 -17.06 -15.58 -0.01
C TYR A 69 -18.16 -16.57 0.36
N GLY A 70 -18.62 -16.59 1.63
CA GLY A 70 -19.71 -17.47 2.08
C GLY A 70 -21.08 -17.02 1.55
N GLU A 71 -22.10 -17.08 2.40
CA GLU A 71 -23.47 -16.70 2.01
C GLU A 71 -23.56 -15.25 1.48
N SER A 72 -22.71 -14.33 1.96
CA SER A 72 -22.70 -12.92 1.54
C SER A 72 -22.41 -12.73 0.05
N ILE A 73 -21.67 -13.62 -0.59
CA ILE A 73 -21.37 -13.47 -2.04
C ILE A 73 -22.62 -13.72 -2.89
N LYS A 74 -23.55 -14.54 -2.40
CA LYS A 74 -24.79 -14.86 -3.11
C LYS A 74 -25.67 -13.62 -3.32
N GLU A 75 -25.58 -12.64 -2.42
CA GLU A 75 -26.29 -11.36 -2.52
C GLU A 75 -25.83 -10.51 -3.72
N HIS A 76 -24.66 -10.84 -4.27
CA HIS A 76 -24.05 -10.14 -5.40
C HIS A 76 -24.14 -10.90 -6.72
N ILE A 77 -24.85 -12.03 -6.72
CA ILE A 77 -25.08 -12.87 -7.91
C ILE A 77 -26.52 -12.63 -8.38
N ASP A 78 -26.68 -12.23 -9.62
CA ASP A 78 -27.98 -12.03 -10.23
C ASP A 78 -28.68 -13.35 -10.63
N ASP A 79 -29.92 -13.25 -11.13
CA ASP A 79 -30.73 -14.40 -11.56
C ASP A 79 -30.13 -15.17 -12.75
N PHE A 80 -29.13 -14.60 -13.43
CA PHE A 80 -28.38 -15.22 -14.53
C PHE A 80 -27.06 -15.86 -14.08
N GLY A 81 -26.79 -15.86 -12.77
CA GLY A 81 -25.53 -16.37 -12.20
C GLY A 81 -24.33 -15.45 -12.38
N ARG A 82 -24.53 -14.18 -12.73
CA ARG A 82 -23.46 -13.19 -12.89
C ARG A 82 -23.23 -12.45 -11.59
N MET A 83 -21.97 -12.23 -11.29
CA MET A 83 -21.54 -11.44 -10.14
C MET A 83 -21.14 -10.03 -10.59
N HIS A 84 -21.66 -9.03 -9.92
CA HIS A 84 -21.42 -7.63 -10.21
C HIS A 84 -20.66 -6.96 -9.07
N SER A 85 -19.49 -6.39 -9.39
CA SER A 85 -18.69 -5.59 -8.47
C SER A 85 -18.82 -4.11 -8.78
N GLU A 86 -18.88 -3.29 -7.74
CA GLU A 86 -18.76 -1.85 -7.91
C GLU A 86 -17.30 -1.44 -8.05
N TYR A 87 -16.92 -0.85 -9.18
CA TYR A 87 -15.61 -0.25 -9.38
C TYR A 87 -15.63 1.23 -9.03
N LEU A 88 -14.76 1.63 -8.12
CA LEU A 88 -14.60 3.01 -7.68
C LEU A 88 -13.47 3.66 -8.47
N GLN A 89 -13.81 4.69 -9.24
CA GLN A 89 -12.85 5.56 -9.90
C GLN A 89 -12.54 6.75 -8.98
N VAL A 90 -11.26 7.13 -8.89
CA VAL A 90 -10.77 8.35 -8.22
C VAL A 90 -10.98 8.41 -6.69
N VAL A 91 -12.04 7.84 -6.14
CA VAL A 91 -12.40 7.95 -4.70
C VAL A 91 -11.86 6.77 -3.88
N GLY A 92 -11.42 5.70 -4.53
CA GLY A 92 -11.02 4.45 -3.84
C GLY A 92 -9.56 4.39 -3.44
N THR A 93 -8.68 5.16 -4.10
CA THR A 93 -7.23 5.13 -3.84
C THR A 93 -6.58 6.50 -4.07
N ASN A 94 -5.54 6.82 -3.32
CA ASN A 94 -4.76 8.06 -3.52
C ASN A 94 -3.96 8.03 -4.84
N THR A 95 -3.74 6.86 -5.42
CA THR A 95 -2.95 6.66 -6.63
C THR A 95 -3.77 6.72 -7.91
N GLY A 96 -5.11 6.74 -7.82
CA GLY A 96 -6.02 6.71 -8.98
C GLY A 96 -6.24 5.31 -9.56
N ARG A 97 -5.66 4.27 -8.95
CA ARG A 97 -6.03 2.88 -9.27
C ARG A 97 -7.52 2.66 -9.01
N LEU A 98 -8.13 1.84 -9.83
CA LEU A 98 -9.50 1.38 -9.55
C LEU A 98 -9.51 0.54 -8.27
N ALA A 99 -10.49 0.78 -7.42
CA ALA A 99 -10.79 -0.10 -6.30
C ALA A 99 -12.13 -0.79 -6.56
N SER A 100 -12.32 -2.00 -6.05
CA SER A 100 -13.61 -2.70 -6.17
C SER A 100 -14.18 -3.06 -4.80
N ARG A 101 -15.53 -3.07 -4.74
CA ARG A 101 -16.27 -3.46 -3.54
C ARG A 101 -17.59 -4.12 -3.91
N ARG A 102 -18.21 -4.83 -2.98
CA ARG A 102 -19.53 -5.45 -3.07
C ARG A 102 -19.72 -6.37 -4.28
N PRO A 103 -18.93 -7.44 -4.41
CA PRO A 103 -17.77 -7.84 -3.63
C PRO A 103 -16.48 -7.20 -4.14
N ASN A 104 -15.35 -7.33 -3.39
CA ASN A 104 -14.05 -6.90 -3.89
C ASN A 104 -13.50 -7.95 -4.88
N ALA A 105 -13.82 -7.79 -6.17
CA ALA A 105 -13.41 -8.72 -7.22
C ALA A 105 -11.91 -8.72 -7.49
N GLN A 106 -11.19 -7.65 -7.08
CA GLN A 106 -9.74 -7.56 -7.26
C GLN A 106 -8.96 -8.43 -6.27
N ASN A 107 -9.60 -8.91 -5.19
CA ASN A 107 -8.96 -9.70 -4.14
C ASN A 107 -9.45 -11.15 -4.07
N PHE A 108 -10.00 -11.70 -5.15
CA PHE A 108 -10.41 -13.10 -5.16
C PHE A 108 -9.24 -14.03 -4.90
N SER A 109 -9.42 -14.98 -3.97
CA SER A 109 -8.43 -16.01 -3.69
C SER A 109 -8.24 -16.93 -4.91
N PRO A 110 -7.08 -17.58 -5.05
CA PRO A 110 -6.87 -18.57 -6.13
C PRO A 110 -7.99 -19.62 -6.19
N LYS A 111 -8.45 -20.13 -5.04
CA LYS A 111 -9.57 -21.07 -4.95
C LYS A 111 -10.88 -20.50 -5.50
N MET A 112 -11.16 -19.21 -5.23
CA MET A 112 -12.35 -18.56 -5.74
C MET A 112 -12.29 -18.35 -7.26
N LYS A 113 -11.12 -17.98 -7.78
CA LYS A 113 -10.90 -17.80 -9.23
C LYS A 113 -11.22 -19.05 -10.06
N GLU A 114 -11.03 -20.26 -9.52
CA GLU A 114 -11.36 -21.52 -10.18
C GLU A 114 -12.85 -21.71 -10.46
N HIS A 115 -13.70 -21.04 -9.67
CA HIS A 115 -15.15 -21.14 -9.78
C HIS A 115 -15.78 -20.04 -10.65
N ILE A 116 -15.01 -19.00 -10.98
CA ILE A 116 -15.49 -17.92 -11.85
C ILE A 116 -15.19 -18.29 -13.30
N ARG A 117 -16.24 -18.56 -14.06
CA ARG A 117 -16.19 -19.06 -15.42
C ARG A 117 -16.89 -18.12 -16.40
N PRO A 118 -16.58 -18.18 -17.70
CA PRO A 118 -17.34 -17.48 -18.72
C PRO A 118 -18.84 -17.82 -18.65
N SER A 119 -19.65 -16.89 -19.12
CA SER A 119 -21.12 -16.97 -19.03
C SER A 119 -21.76 -18.10 -19.86
N ASP A 120 -21.01 -18.71 -20.77
CA ASP A 120 -21.47 -19.75 -21.69
C ASP A 120 -20.35 -20.73 -21.98
N PRO A 121 -20.61 -22.04 -22.18
CA PRO A 121 -19.59 -23.02 -22.55
C PRO A 121 -18.82 -22.72 -23.84
N ASP A 122 -19.40 -21.96 -24.75
CA ASP A 122 -18.75 -21.52 -26.00
C ASP A 122 -17.94 -20.22 -25.86
N ARG A 123 -17.74 -19.76 -24.62
CA ARG A 123 -16.97 -18.56 -24.30
C ARG A 123 -15.71 -18.88 -23.53
N VAL A 124 -14.77 -17.92 -23.51
CA VAL A 124 -13.52 -17.99 -22.77
C VAL A 124 -13.21 -16.62 -22.17
N PHE A 125 -12.30 -16.60 -21.21
CA PHE A 125 -11.65 -15.38 -20.77
C PHE A 125 -10.34 -15.16 -21.54
N VAL A 126 -10.08 -13.94 -21.91
CA VAL A 126 -8.77 -13.43 -22.30
C VAL A 126 -8.26 -12.63 -21.11
N TYR A 127 -7.20 -13.10 -20.47
CA TYR A 127 -6.48 -12.42 -19.41
C TYR A 127 -5.23 -11.78 -20.00
N SER A 128 -4.99 -10.52 -19.72
CA SER A 128 -3.76 -9.83 -20.14
C SER A 128 -3.26 -8.90 -19.05
N ASP A 129 -1.95 -8.90 -18.82
CA ASP A 129 -1.26 -8.20 -17.75
C ASP A 129 -0.02 -7.50 -18.30
N LEU A 130 0.18 -6.22 -17.91
CA LEU A 130 1.38 -5.49 -18.32
C LEU A 130 2.59 -5.96 -17.53
N SER A 131 3.52 -6.61 -18.23
CA SER A 131 4.72 -7.16 -17.62
C SER A 131 5.58 -6.08 -16.97
N GLN A 132 5.73 -6.12 -15.66
CA GLN A 132 6.56 -5.20 -14.86
C GLN A 132 6.24 -3.71 -15.10
N ALA A 133 4.95 -3.37 -15.26
CA ALA A 133 4.49 -2.03 -15.61
C ALA A 133 5.11 -0.92 -14.75
N GLU A 134 5.12 -1.10 -13.43
CA GLU A 134 5.65 -0.10 -12.51
C GLU A 134 7.16 0.11 -12.63
N LEU A 135 7.91 -0.96 -12.87
CA LEU A 135 9.37 -0.84 -13.04
C LEU A 135 9.74 -0.23 -14.39
N ARG A 136 8.99 -0.54 -15.45
CA ARG A 136 9.14 0.10 -16.77
C ARG A 136 8.82 1.59 -16.69
N PHE A 137 7.70 1.94 -16.05
CA PHE A 137 7.31 3.33 -15.85
C PHE A 137 8.33 4.09 -14.98
N ALA A 138 8.81 3.50 -13.88
CA ALA A 138 9.86 4.08 -13.04
C ALA A 138 11.16 4.32 -13.83
N THR A 139 11.54 3.37 -14.72
CA THR A 139 12.70 3.50 -15.59
C THR A 139 12.55 4.68 -16.55
N GLN A 140 11.36 4.85 -17.14
CA GLN A 140 11.05 5.97 -18.03
C GLN A 140 11.14 7.31 -17.31
N VAL A 141 10.46 7.44 -16.16
CA VAL A 141 10.39 8.68 -15.38
C VAL A 141 11.77 9.08 -14.82
N ALA A 142 12.53 8.13 -14.30
CA ALA A 142 13.87 8.40 -13.79
C ALA A 142 14.92 8.57 -14.90
N GLY A 143 14.65 8.07 -16.12
CA GLY A 143 15.61 8.06 -17.22
C GLY A 143 16.80 7.13 -16.97
N ASP A 144 16.60 6.00 -16.27
CA ASP A 144 17.70 5.11 -15.93
C ASP A 144 18.18 4.28 -17.10
N GLU A 145 19.40 4.59 -17.57
CA GLU A 145 20.00 3.97 -18.74
C GLU A 145 20.33 2.48 -18.55
N ASN A 146 20.63 2.05 -17.33
CA ASN A 146 20.98 0.66 -17.07
C ASN A 146 19.74 -0.24 -17.12
N LEU A 147 18.64 0.19 -16.52
CA LEU A 147 17.36 -0.51 -16.64
C LEU A 147 16.82 -0.44 -18.07
N ARG A 148 16.91 0.73 -18.71
CA ARG A 148 16.45 0.91 -20.09
C ARG A 148 17.15 -0.07 -21.05
N LYS A 149 18.47 -0.19 -20.97
CA LYS A 149 19.24 -1.14 -21.78
C LYS A 149 18.82 -2.59 -21.54
N ALA A 150 18.61 -2.97 -20.27
CA ALA A 150 18.18 -4.31 -19.94
C ALA A 150 16.77 -4.62 -20.49
N PHE A 151 15.82 -3.67 -20.41
CA PHE A 151 14.51 -3.82 -21.00
C PHE A 151 14.55 -3.92 -22.53
N ILE A 152 15.37 -3.09 -23.20
CA ILE A 152 15.54 -3.15 -24.67
C ILE A 152 16.17 -4.48 -25.12
N ALA A 153 17.12 -4.99 -24.34
CA ALA A 153 17.74 -6.29 -24.60
C ALA A 153 16.83 -7.49 -24.31
N GLY A 154 15.66 -7.27 -23.70
CA GLY A 154 14.76 -8.36 -23.30
C GLY A 154 15.30 -9.20 -22.13
N GLU A 155 16.21 -8.66 -21.34
CA GLU A 155 16.78 -9.36 -20.19
C GLU A 155 15.74 -9.53 -19.07
N ASP A 156 15.87 -10.62 -18.31
CA ASP A 156 15.14 -10.72 -17.03
C ASP A 156 15.71 -9.71 -16.03
N ILE A 157 14.96 -8.64 -15.81
CA ILE A 157 15.39 -7.49 -14.97
C ILE A 157 15.79 -7.93 -13.57
N HIS A 158 15.15 -8.95 -13.02
CA HIS A 158 15.50 -9.43 -11.68
C HIS A 158 16.84 -10.14 -11.68
N SER A 159 17.14 -10.91 -12.71
CA SER A 159 18.47 -11.50 -12.91
C SER A 159 19.54 -10.45 -13.19
N ALA A 160 19.27 -9.48 -14.06
CA ALA A 160 20.18 -8.37 -14.32
C ALA A 160 20.48 -7.54 -13.05
N THR A 161 19.47 -7.33 -12.22
CA THR A 161 19.66 -6.66 -10.91
C THR A 161 20.50 -7.51 -9.98
N ALA A 162 20.25 -8.83 -9.90
CA ALA A 162 21.04 -9.73 -9.07
C ALA A 162 22.53 -9.74 -9.48
N GLU A 163 22.82 -9.78 -10.77
CA GLU A 163 24.20 -9.70 -11.29
C GLU A 163 24.91 -8.42 -10.86
N ARG A 164 24.22 -7.27 -11.03
CA ARG A 164 24.80 -5.96 -10.69
C ARG A 164 24.99 -5.76 -9.18
N MET A 165 24.05 -6.23 -8.37
CA MET A 165 24.09 -6.02 -6.92
C MET A 165 25.02 -7.00 -6.22
N PHE A 166 24.98 -8.28 -6.61
CA PHE A 166 25.67 -9.35 -5.88
C PHE A 166 26.94 -9.85 -6.57
N GLY A 167 27.22 -9.34 -7.80
CA GLY A 167 28.40 -9.75 -8.55
C GLY A 167 28.38 -11.22 -8.99
N VAL A 168 27.19 -11.81 -9.11
CA VAL A 168 27.00 -13.22 -9.51
C VAL A 168 26.70 -13.30 -11.01
N ASN A 169 27.06 -14.42 -11.62
CA ASN A 169 26.67 -14.70 -13.01
C ASN A 169 25.38 -15.52 -13.03
N MET A 170 24.26 -14.88 -13.28
CA MET A 170 22.94 -15.50 -13.24
C MET A 170 22.74 -16.55 -14.34
N THR A 171 23.32 -16.34 -15.52
CA THR A 171 23.27 -17.34 -16.61
C THR A 171 23.97 -18.64 -16.17
N SER A 172 25.18 -18.54 -15.60
CA SER A 172 25.90 -19.71 -15.11
C SER A 172 25.16 -20.39 -13.96
N LEU A 173 24.58 -19.62 -13.03
CA LEU A 173 23.82 -20.16 -11.91
C LEU A 173 22.55 -20.89 -12.35
N SER A 174 21.90 -20.44 -13.41
CA SER A 174 20.69 -21.09 -13.92
C SER A 174 20.94 -22.52 -14.39
N GLU A 175 22.16 -22.80 -14.87
CA GLU A 175 22.58 -24.11 -15.36
C GLU A 175 23.19 -24.98 -14.25
N SER A 176 24.06 -24.40 -13.42
CA SER A 176 24.86 -25.15 -12.43
C SER A 176 24.16 -25.31 -11.08
N GLU A 177 23.43 -24.28 -10.63
CA GLU A 177 22.82 -24.19 -9.30
C GLU A 177 21.43 -23.56 -9.35
N PRO A 178 20.40 -24.23 -9.94
CA PRO A 178 19.06 -23.66 -10.15
C PRO A 178 18.37 -23.13 -8.88
N LYS A 179 18.66 -23.75 -7.73
CA LYS A 179 18.13 -23.31 -6.44
C LYS A 179 18.71 -21.95 -6.05
N LEU A 180 20.02 -21.79 -6.15
CA LEU A 180 20.73 -20.54 -5.82
C LEU A 180 20.35 -19.42 -6.82
N PHE A 181 20.18 -19.75 -8.10
CA PHE A 181 19.60 -18.86 -9.11
C PHE A 181 18.24 -18.31 -8.66
N GLY A 182 17.32 -19.21 -8.24
CA GLY A 182 16.02 -18.82 -7.73
C GLY A 182 16.09 -17.88 -6.52
N GLU A 183 16.96 -18.19 -5.56
CA GLU A 183 17.17 -17.38 -4.35
C GLU A 183 17.64 -15.95 -4.68
N TYR A 184 18.65 -15.78 -5.54
CA TYR A 184 19.13 -14.47 -5.95
C TYR A 184 18.10 -13.69 -6.76
N ARG A 185 17.41 -14.36 -7.68
CA ARG A 185 16.38 -13.75 -8.50
C ARG A 185 15.20 -13.25 -7.66
N ASP A 186 14.71 -14.05 -6.72
CA ASP A 186 13.62 -13.67 -5.81
C ASP A 186 14.02 -12.53 -4.87
N LYS A 187 15.26 -12.56 -4.38
CA LYS A 187 15.83 -11.47 -3.58
C LYS A 187 15.88 -10.16 -4.38
N ALA A 188 16.40 -10.19 -5.59
CA ALA A 188 16.45 -9.03 -6.48
C ALA A 188 15.04 -8.54 -6.87
N LYS A 189 14.09 -9.44 -7.12
CA LYS A 189 12.69 -9.11 -7.38
C LYS A 189 12.09 -8.29 -6.24
N ARG A 190 12.27 -8.73 -5.00
CA ARG A 190 11.76 -8.00 -3.82
C ARG A 190 12.42 -6.65 -3.63
N ILE A 191 13.72 -6.56 -3.92
CA ILE A 191 14.47 -5.30 -3.85
C ILE A 191 13.97 -4.32 -4.91
N ASN A 192 13.83 -4.75 -6.16
CA ASN A 192 13.31 -3.95 -7.26
C ASN A 192 11.94 -3.33 -6.92
N PHE A 193 10.99 -4.17 -6.51
CA PHE A 193 9.66 -3.69 -6.13
C PHE A 193 9.69 -2.85 -4.86
N GLY A 194 10.43 -3.29 -3.85
CA GLY A 194 10.52 -2.58 -2.56
C GLY A 194 10.99 -1.14 -2.73
N ILE A 195 12.03 -0.92 -3.51
CA ILE A 195 12.61 0.42 -3.71
C ILE A 195 11.69 1.30 -4.56
N VAL A 196 11.13 0.76 -5.63
CA VAL A 196 10.13 1.47 -6.45
C VAL A 196 8.91 1.84 -5.63
N TYR A 197 8.51 0.99 -4.66
CA TYR A 197 7.44 1.29 -3.70
C TYR A 197 7.87 2.17 -2.51
N GLY A 198 9.05 2.76 -2.58
CA GLY A 198 9.51 3.71 -1.57
C GLY A 198 10.02 3.09 -0.28
N GLN A 199 10.27 1.76 -0.24
CA GLN A 199 10.88 1.14 0.92
C GLN A 199 12.31 1.67 1.12
N ARG A 200 12.70 1.80 2.38
CA ARG A 200 14.05 2.13 2.82
C ARG A 200 14.67 0.94 3.54
N GLY A 201 15.93 1.01 3.93
CA GLY A 201 16.69 -0.12 4.46
C GLY A 201 15.92 -0.98 5.46
N GLY A 202 15.34 -0.39 6.51
CA GLY A 202 14.56 -1.16 7.49
C GLY A 202 13.23 -1.73 6.94
N GLY A 203 12.61 -1.08 5.95
CA GLY A 203 11.43 -1.61 5.25
C GLY A 203 11.81 -2.80 4.36
N LEU A 204 12.92 -2.67 3.65
CA LEU A 204 13.47 -3.71 2.79
C LEU A 204 13.89 -4.94 3.60
N ALA A 205 14.59 -4.75 4.73
CA ALA A 205 14.97 -5.82 5.66
C ALA A 205 13.74 -6.62 6.13
N ARG A 206 12.68 -5.94 6.58
CA ARG A 206 11.43 -6.60 6.98
C ARG A 206 10.77 -7.38 5.84
N SER A 207 10.73 -6.80 4.64
CA SER A 207 10.15 -7.46 3.46
C SER A 207 10.91 -8.72 3.07
N LEU A 208 12.25 -8.70 3.14
CA LEU A 208 13.10 -9.85 2.88
C LEU A 208 12.96 -10.92 3.98
N SER A 209 12.95 -10.52 5.26
CA SER A 209 12.78 -11.46 6.39
C SER A 209 11.42 -12.16 6.34
N GLN A 210 10.33 -11.45 5.98
CA GLN A 210 9.01 -12.06 5.77
C GLN A 210 8.99 -13.09 4.63
N ALA A 211 9.95 -13.01 3.75
CA ALA A 211 10.13 -13.96 2.64
C ALA A 211 11.11 -15.10 2.95
N GLY A 212 11.53 -15.23 4.20
CA GLY A 212 12.47 -16.26 4.63
C GLY A 212 13.94 -15.92 4.37
N VAL A 213 14.25 -14.68 3.96
CA VAL A 213 15.63 -14.19 3.83
C VAL A 213 15.94 -13.37 5.07
N GLU A 214 16.61 -13.98 6.06
CA GLU A 214 17.02 -13.27 7.26
C GLU A 214 17.86 -12.04 6.88
N THR A 215 17.36 -10.88 7.27
CA THR A 215 17.98 -9.59 6.92
C THR A 215 17.72 -8.60 8.05
N ASN A 216 18.76 -8.04 8.62
CA ASN A 216 18.65 -6.97 9.61
C ASN A 216 18.63 -5.58 8.95
N ASP A 217 18.36 -4.54 9.76
CA ASP A 217 18.21 -3.17 9.25
C ASP A 217 19.51 -2.62 8.61
N ASP A 218 20.69 -3.02 9.08
CA ASP A 218 21.97 -2.59 8.51
C ASP A 218 22.21 -3.27 7.16
N GLU A 219 21.96 -4.57 7.06
CA GLU A 219 22.00 -5.30 5.78
C GLU A 219 20.99 -4.73 4.77
N GLY A 220 19.79 -4.38 5.24
CA GLY A 220 18.79 -3.72 4.40
C GLY A 220 19.25 -2.36 3.85
N ARG A 221 20.02 -1.59 4.64
CA ARG A 221 20.66 -0.34 4.17
C ARG A 221 21.74 -0.61 3.13
N VAL A 222 22.61 -1.59 3.37
CA VAL A 222 23.66 -1.98 2.40
C VAL A 222 23.04 -2.42 1.07
N LEU A 223 21.97 -3.23 1.11
CA LEU A 223 21.26 -3.65 -0.10
C LEU A 223 20.63 -2.47 -0.85
N LEU A 224 20.07 -1.50 -0.12
CA LEU A 224 19.55 -0.27 -0.73
C LEU A 224 20.68 0.52 -1.42
N GLU A 225 21.82 0.72 -0.77
CA GLU A 225 22.98 1.42 -1.32
C GLU A 225 23.53 0.71 -2.57
N GLN A 226 23.63 -0.61 -2.55
CA GLN A 226 24.04 -1.41 -3.71
C GLN A 226 23.09 -1.23 -4.90
N TYR A 227 21.77 -1.25 -4.65
CA TYR A 227 20.78 -1.02 -5.67
C TYR A 227 20.88 0.39 -6.27
N LEU A 228 20.97 1.41 -5.42
CA LEU A 228 21.07 2.80 -5.86
C LEU A 228 22.39 3.06 -6.62
N SER A 229 23.46 2.38 -6.27
CA SER A 229 24.73 2.41 -7.04
C SER A 229 24.60 1.74 -8.41
N ALA A 230 23.83 0.66 -8.52
CA ALA A 230 23.59 -0.04 -9.78
C ALA A 230 22.70 0.78 -10.74
N TYR A 231 21.83 1.63 -10.19
CA TYR A 231 20.82 2.42 -10.92
C TYR A 231 20.87 3.90 -10.51
N PRO A 232 21.85 4.67 -11.01
CA PRO A 232 22.13 6.02 -10.49
C PRO A 232 21.03 7.05 -10.80
N GLN A 233 20.27 6.90 -11.88
CA GLN A 233 19.17 7.81 -12.19
C GLN A 233 17.94 7.50 -11.32
N ILE A 234 17.66 6.22 -11.04
CA ILE A 234 16.70 5.84 -9.99
C ILE A 234 17.14 6.41 -8.65
N ALA A 235 18.44 6.34 -8.31
CA ALA A 235 18.96 6.93 -7.08
C ALA A 235 18.70 8.44 -7.00
N SER A 236 18.97 9.18 -8.08
CA SER A 236 18.70 10.61 -8.15
C SER A 236 17.22 10.94 -7.95
N TRP A 237 16.34 10.21 -8.64
CA TRP A 237 14.90 10.37 -8.52
C TRP A 237 14.39 10.06 -7.09
N VAL A 238 14.87 8.97 -6.50
CA VAL A 238 14.55 8.56 -5.12
C VAL A 238 15.01 9.60 -4.11
N ASN A 239 16.26 10.07 -4.22
CA ASN A 239 16.86 11.04 -3.30
C ASN A 239 16.14 12.39 -3.36
N HIS A 240 15.79 12.88 -4.55
CA HIS A 240 15.02 14.11 -4.69
C HIS A 240 13.68 14.04 -3.92
N ARG A 241 13.00 12.91 -3.98
CA ARG A 241 11.76 12.70 -3.25
C ARG A 241 11.96 12.55 -1.74
N ASP A 242 13.09 11.96 -1.34
CA ASP A 242 13.46 11.87 0.07
C ASP A 242 13.83 13.23 0.65
N ASP A 243 14.55 14.05 -0.10
CA ASP A 243 14.88 15.41 0.31
C ASP A 243 13.62 16.24 0.58
N PHE A 244 12.59 16.10 -0.28
CA PHE A 244 11.30 16.73 -0.05
C PHE A 244 10.64 16.24 1.24
N VAL A 245 10.59 14.92 1.44
CA VAL A 245 10.00 14.31 2.65
C VAL A 245 10.79 14.74 3.89
N ASP A 246 12.12 14.76 3.81
CA ASP A 246 13.00 15.14 4.90
C ASP A 246 12.83 16.62 5.26
N GLN A 247 12.71 17.50 4.27
CA GLN A 247 12.39 18.92 4.52
C GLN A 247 11.03 19.07 5.20
N PHE A 248 10.03 18.31 4.71
CA PHE A 248 8.69 18.31 5.29
C PHE A 248 8.69 17.77 6.73
N THR A 249 9.44 16.70 7.02
CA THR A 249 9.49 16.07 8.35
C THR A 249 10.38 16.83 9.32
N ARG A 250 11.52 17.38 8.90
CA ARG A 250 12.42 18.16 9.77
C ARG A 250 11.79 19.47 10.22
N SER A 251 11.05 20.14 9.35
CA SER A 251 10.31 21.34 9.73
C SER A 251 9.19 21.07 10.75
N HIS A 252 8.86 19.78 10.99
CA HIS A 252 7.82 19.33 11.90
C HIS A 252 8.35 18.41 13.03
N GLY A 253 9.66 18.13 13.07
CA GLY A 253 10.29 17.18 14.02
C GLY A 253 10.29 17.63 15.49
N GLU A 254 10.10 18.93 15.75
CA GLU A 254 9.63 19.50 17.00
C GLU A 254 8.29 20.17 16.71
N VAL A 255 7.27 19.37 16.43
CA VAL A 255 5.93 19.92 16.21
C VAL A 255 5.43 20.51 17.51
N ASP A 256 5.74 21.75 17.70
CA ASP A 256 4.93 22.62 18.51
C ASP A 256 3.54 22.65 17.87
N TRP A 257 2.56 22.08 18.54
CA TRP A 257 1.16 22.14 18.10
C TRP A 257 0.68 23.57 17.88
N SER A 258 1.37 24.56 18.48
CA SER A 258 1.18 25.98 18.18
C SER A 258 1.59 26.32 16.75
N LEU A 259 2.64 25.69 16.20
CA LEU A 259 3.05 25.85 14.80
C LEU A 259 2.06 25.21 13.83
N THR A 260 1.55 24.03 14.15
CA THR A 260 0.50 23.36 13.35
C THR A 260 -0.79 24.17 13.36
N LEU A 261 -1.17 24.75 14.51
CA LEU A 261 -2.28 25.69 14.63
C LEU A 261 -2.02 27.03 13.92
N LEU A 262 -0.76 27.47 13.87
CA LEU A 262 -0.35 28.68 13.15
C LEU A 262 -0.44 28.43 11.64
N LEU A 263 0.15 27.37 11.13
CA LEU A 263 0.02 26.96 9.73
C LEU A 263 -1.44 26.82 9.31
N HIS A 264 -2.26 26.31 10.18
CA HIS A 264 -3.70 26.18 10.04
C HIS A 264 -4.42 27.52 9.78
N ARG A 265 -4.02 28.57 10.47
CA ARG A 265 -4.62 29.92 10.29
C ARG A 265 -4.05 30.65 9.09
N THR A 266 -2.83 30.36 8.70
CA THR A 266 -2.01 31.16 7.81
C THR A 266 -2.08 30.70 6.37
N TRP A 267 -2.13 29.40 6.16
CA TRP A 267 -2.07 28.81 4.85
C TRP A 267 -3.22 29.19 3.89
N PRO A 268 -4.48 29.25 4.33
CA PRO A 268 -5.55 29.76 3.46
C PRO A 268 -5.28 31.17 2.96
N LEU A 269 -4.64 32.01 3.78
CA LEU A 269 -4.27 33.37 3.43
C LEU A 269 -3.11 33.40 2.43
N VAL A 270 -2.06 32.59 2.64
CA VAL A 270 -0.95 32.43 1.68
C VAL A 270 -1.47 31.94 0.32
N ARG A 271 -2.30 30.90 0.28
CA ARG A 271 -2.90 30.41 -0.98
C ARG A 271 -3.77 31.46 -1.67
N ARG A 272 -4.49 32.23 -0.90
CA ARG A 272 -5.29 33.32 -1.44
C ARG A 272 -4.39 34.39 -2.05
N ALA A 273 -3.35 34.84 -1.35
CA ALA A 273 -2.39 35.83 -1.83
C ALA A 273 -1.65 35.36 -3.08
N VAL A 274 -1.24 34.08 -3.14
CA VAL A 274 -0.64 33.48 -4.33
C VAL A 274 -1.61 33.44 -5.51
N ARG A 275 -2.87 33.07 -5.28
CA ARG A 275 -3.88 33.03 -6.33
C ARG A 275 -4.16 34.43 -6.88
N GLU A 276 -4.39 35.40 -6.01
CA GLU A 276 -4.62 36.79 -6.38
C GLU A 276 -3.45 37.37 -7.19
N HIS A 277 -2.20 37.09 -6.77
CA HIS A 277 -1.02 37.51 -7.54
C HIS A 277 -0.97 36.85 -8.93
N ARG A 278 -1.24 35.53 -9.04
CA ARG A 278 -1.25 34.85 -10.32
C ARG A 278 -2.33 35.34 -11.28
N ASP A 279 -3.50 35.67 -10.74
CA ASP A 279 -4.61 36.19 -11.53
C ASP A 279 -4.28 37.58 -12.09
N GLU A 280 -3.54 38.41 -11.33
CA GLU A 280 -3.12 39.75 -11.73
C GLU A 280 -1.90 39.76 -12.66
N HIS A 281 -0.87 38.95 -12.36
CA HIS A 281 0.45 39.05 -12.99
C HIS A 281 0.81 37.85 -13.88
N ARG A 282 0.03 36.77 -13.85
CA ARG A 282 0.24 35.51 -14.60
C ARG A 282 1.59 34.85 -14.38
N ASN A 283 2.25 35.12 -13.26
CA ASN A 283 3.49 34.48 -12.79
C ASN A 283 3.34 34.01 -11.34
N TRP A 284 4.27 33.19 -10.89
CA TRP A 284 4.33 32.76 -9.49
C TRP A 284 5.00 33.84 -8.65
N PRO A 285 4.41 34.26 -7.50
CA PRO A 285 5.01 35.25 -6.61
C PRO A 285 6.17 34.63 -5.83
N GLY A 286 7.18 35.46 -5.52
CA GLY A 286 8.16 35.19 -4.49
C GLY A 286 7.61 35.40 -3.08
N ALA A 287 8.42 35.09 -2.06
CA ALA A 287 8.02 35.25 -0.66
C ALA A 287 7.71 36.71 -0.30
N GLU A 288 8.45 37.68 -0.85
CA GLU A 288 8.28 39.10 -0.59
C GLU A 288 6.95 39.63 -1.14
N GLU A 289 6.56 39.24 -2.35
CA GLU A 289 5.29 39.63 -2.94
C GLU A 289 4.08 39.06 -2.18
N VAL A 290 4.20 37.81 -1.72
CA VAL A 290 3.15 37.17 -0.90
C VAL A 290 3.09 37.83 0.47
N LEU A 291 4.24 38.11 1.11
CA LEU A 291 4.30 38.79 2.40
C LEU A 291 3.70 40.20 2.32
N ALA A 292 3.99 40.94 1.26
CA ALA A 292 3.43 42.26 1.04
C ALA A 292 1.89 42.27 0.96
N ARG A 293 1.29 41.19 0.44
CA ARG A 293 -0.17 41.00 0.37
C ARG A 293 -0.78 40.57 1.68
N LEU A 294 -0.04 39.74 2.46
CA LEU A 294 -0.52 39.23 3.74
C LEU A 294 -0.49 40.23 4.87
N GLY A 295 0.51 41.12 4.86
CA GLY A 295 0.74 42.09 5.93
C GLY A 295 1.25 41.44 7.23
N SER A 296 1.47 42.29 8.26
CA SER A 296 1.84 41.81 9.61
C SER A 296 0.70 40.93 10.20
N PRO A 297 0.99 39.79 10.88
CA PRO A 297 2.22 39.51 11.67
C PRO A 297 3.20 38.49 11.04
N TRP A 298 3.21 38.28 9.76
CA TRP A 298 4.00 37.25 9.08
C TRP A 298 5.47 37.58 8.94
N THR A 299 6.36 36.59 9.02
CA THR A 299 7.76 36.72 8.66
C THR A 299 8.01 36.24 7.23
N ILE A 300 9.11 36.71 6.62
CA ILE A 300 9.50 36.30 5.28
C ILE A 300 9.90 34.79 5.25
N GLU A 301 10.47 34.29 6.35
CA GLU A 301 10.85 32.90 6.52
C GLU A 301 9.61 31.98 6.53
N GLU A 302 8.56 32.38 7.23
CA GLU A 302 7.29 31.61 7.26
C GLU A 302 6.63 31.55 5.88
N VAL A 303 6.65 32.68 5.15
CA VAL A 303 6.10 32.74 3.80
C VAL A 303 7.00 32.01 2.82
N ALA A 304 8.32 32.18 2.84
CA ALA A 304 9.28 31.50 1.99
C ALA A 304 9.21 29.99 2.21
N TRP A 305 9.12 29.58 3.46
CA TRP A 305 8.91 28.18 3.81
C TRP A 305 7.60 27.65 3.24
N SER A 306 6.50 28.40 3.37
CA SER A 306 5.20 28.02 2.79
C SER A 306 5.22 27.92 1.27
N LEU A 307 6.01 28.75 0.59
CA LEU A 307 6.14 28.78 -0.87
C LEU A 307 7.14 27.74 -1.40
N SER A 308 8.10 27.31 -0.58
CA SER A 308 9.08 26.26 -0.97
C SER A 308 8.45 24.89 -1.19
N PHE A 309 7.22 24.71 -0.76
CA PHE A 309 6.41 23.55 -1.11
C PHE A 309 5.80 23.79 -2.50
N GLU A 310 6.45 23.31 -3.56
CA GLU A 310 5.87 23.22 -4.91
C GLU A 310 4.59 22.39 -4.93
N ALA A 311 4.42 21.52 -3.94
CA ALA A 311 3.17 20.84 -3.65
C ALA A 311 2.30 21.75 -2.79
N SER A 312 1.11 22.06 -3.23
CA SER A 312 0.18 22.86 -2.43
C SER A 312 -0.21 22.08 -1.16
N VAL A 313 0.18 22.61 -0.01
CA VAL A 313 -0.29 22.08 1.28
C VAL A 313 -1.81 22.19 1.32
N VAL A 314 -2.48 21.08 1.58
CA VAL A 314 -3.93 21.03 1.71
C VAL A 314 -4.25 21.13 3.19
N ILE A 315 -4.80 22.28 3.58
CA ILE A 315 -5.44 22.42 4.89
C ILE A 315 -6.88 22.80 4.60
N ASP A 316 -7.80 22.03 5.15
CA ASP A 316 -9.22 22.34 5.11
C ASP A 316 -9.47 23.67 5.88
N THR A 317 -10.56 24.36 5.52
CA THR A 317 -10.97 25.64 6.13
C THR A 317 -11.22 25.54 7.64
N ASN A 318 -11.43 24.34 8.16
CA ASN A 318 -11.65 24.06 9.59
C ASN A 318 -10.39 23.51 10.29
N GLY A 319 -9.27 23.26 9.57
CA GLY A 319 -8.03 22.70 10.09
C GLY A 319 -8.10 21.25 10.52
N GLU A 320 -9.05 20.54 10.02
CA GLU A 320 -9.21 19.12 10.31
C GLU A 320 -8.36 18.25 9.39
N VAL A 321 -7.90 18.76 8.25
CA VAL A 321 -7.11 18.06 7.25
C VAL A 321 -5.78 18.74 7.05
N PHE A 322 -4.71 17.95 7.10
CA PHE A 322 -3.33 18.38 6.86
C PHE A 322 -2.66 17.48 5.84
N GLY A 323 -1.85 18.06 4.96
CA GLY A 323 -1.11 17.31 3.96
C GLY A 323 -0.66 18.17 2.79
N PHE A 324 -0.37 17.53 1.66
CA PHE A 324 0.05 18.19 0.43
C PHE A 324 -0.53 17.51 -0.81
N ASP A 325 -0.52 18.21 -1.92
CA ASP A 325 -0.85 17.69 -3.24
C ASP A 325 0.41 17.48 -4.05
N SER A 326 0.36 16.49 -4.93
CA SER A 326 1.33 16.28 -6.00
C SER A 326 0.59 16.09 -7.32
N LEU A 327 1.28 16.23 -8.43
CA LEU A 327 0.76 15.90 -9.75
C LEU A 327 1.42 14.63 -10.27
N THR A 328 0.66 13.81 -10.98
CA THR A 328 1.22 12.74 -11.81
C THR A 328 1.85 13.33 -13.07
N GLU A 329 2.59 12.54 -13.83
CA GLU A 329 3.09 12.93 -15.15
C GLU A 329 1.97 13.33 -16.12
N SER A 330 0.77 12.78 -15.95
CA SER A 330 -0.44 13.18 -16.69
C SER A 330 -1.05 14.51 -16.24
N GLY A 331 -0.52 15.13 -15.19
CA GLY A 331 -1.10 16.31 -14.55
C GLY A 331 -2.29 16.02 -13.64
N ARG A 332 -2.60 14.75 -13.37
CA ARG A 332 -3.64 14.38 -12.42
C ARG A 332 -3.20 14.68 -10.99
N ARG A 333 -4.09 15.34 -10.24
CA ARG A 333 -3.84 15.72 -8.85
C ARG A 333 -3.91 14.49 -7.93
N GLN A 334 -2.86 14.28 -7.14
CA GLN A 334 -2.81 13.31 -6.06
C GLN A 334 -2.75 14.04 -4.72
N GLN A 335 -3.57 13.61 -3.77
CA GLN A 335 -3.63 14.22 -2.44
C GLN A 335 -3.07 13.28 -1.39
N PHE A 336 -2.12 13.79 -0.60
CA PHE A 336 -1.52 13.11 0.53
C PHE A 336 -1.93 13.85 1.80
N THR A 337 -3.05 13.43 2.37
CA THR A 337 -3.66 14.13 3.50
C THR A 337 -3.98 13.16 4.63
N PHE A 338 -4.00 13.67 5.85
CA PHE A 338 -4.58 13.00 6.99
C PHE A 338 -5.43 13.98 7.81
N HIS A 339 -6.45 13.46 8.49
CA HIS A 339 -7.23 14.24 9.41
C HIS A 339 -6.52 14.35 10.77
N THR A 340 -6.55 15.52 11.38
CA THR A 340 -6.02 15.74 12.74
C THR A 340 -6.72 14.84 13.74
N GLU A 341 -8.00 14.55 13.57
CA GLU A 341 -8.74 13.53 14.31
C GLU A 341 -8.12 12.13 14.19
N GLY A 342 -7.49 11.80 13.06
CA GLY A 342 -6.76 10.55 12.87
C GLY A 342 -5.50 10.44 13.74
N VAL A 343 -4.88 11.57 14.10
CA VAL A 343 -3.77 11.60 15.07
C VAL A 343 -4.29 11.28 16.47
N LEU A 344 -5.43 11.85 16.85
CA LEU A 344 -6.08 11.55 18.12
C LEU A 344 -6.55 10.09 18.19
N GLU A 345 -7.07 9.55 17.10
CA GLU A 345 -7.45 8.15 16.99
C GLU A 345 -6.25 7.22 17.17
N GLN A 346 -5.15 7.48 16.46
CA GLN A 346 -3.92 6.70 16.59
C GLN A 346 -3.34 6.80 18.01
N ALA A 347 -3.34 7.97 18.61
CA ALA A 347 -2.89 8.18 19.98
C ALA A 347 -3.77 7.41 20.97
N ALA A 348 -5.08 7.51 20.88
CA ALA A 348 -6.02 6.80 21.72
C ALA A 348 -5.91 5.27 21.53
N LYS A 349 -5.72 4.80 20.30
CA LYS A 349 -5.45 3.40 19.99
C LYS A 349 -4.20 2.90 20.69
N THR A 350 -3.10 3.65 20.60
CA THR A 350 -1.83 3.31 21.28
C THR A 350 -2.02 3.20 22.78
N VAL A 351 -2.79 4.09 23.41
CA VAL A 351 -3.11 4.03 24.85
C VAL A 351 -3.87 2.75 25.18
N ILE A 352 -4.88 2.41 24.39
CA ILE A 352 -5.69 1.21 24.62
C ILE A 352 -4.84 -0.07 24.46
N GLU A 353 -3.98 -0.12 23.46
CA GLU A 353 -3.14 -1.29 23.14
C GLU A 353 -1.97 -1.46 24.13
N SER A 354 -1.36 -0.37 24.59
CA SER A 354 -0.19 -0.39 25.45
C SER A 354 -0.51 -0.55 26.94
N ASN A 355 -1.74 -0.26 27.36
CA ASN A 355 -2.10 -0.19 28.77
C ASN A 355 -2.90 -1.43 29.20
N LYS A 356 -2.29 -2.30 30.03
CA LYS A 356 -2.97 -3.45 30.63
C LYS A 356 -4.21 -3.04 31.47
N ASP A 357 -4.22 -1.79 31.98
CA ASP A 357 -5.33 -1.19 32.75
C ASP A 357 -6.17 -0.21 31.87
N GLY A 358 -5.71 0.17 30.68
CA GLY A 358 -6.44 1.03 29.75
C GLY A 358 -7.84 0.52 29.41
N PRO A 359 -8.04 -0.79 29.22
CA PRO A 359 -9.38 -1.35 29.06
C PRO A 359 -10.32 -1.08 30.23
N ARG A 360 -9.82 -0.91 31.45
CA ARG A 360 -10.67 -0.65 32.64
C ARG A 360 -11.23 0.78 32.64
N LEU A 361 -10.39 1.76 32.35
CA LEU A 361 -10.77 3.17 32.28
C LEU A 361 -11.69 3.48 31.14
N VAL A 362 -11.39 2.88 29.96
CA VAL A 362 -12.24 2.95 28.77
C VAL A 362 -13.59 2.25 29.03
N ARG A 363 -13.61 1.12 29.76
CA ARG A 363 -14.84 0.39 30.11
C ARG A 363 -15.77 1.20 30.99
N GLU A 364 -15.25 1.88 31.99
CA GLU A 364 -16.08 2.70 32.89
C GLU A 364 -16.76 3.85 32.15
N GLN A 365 -16.09 4.47 31.17
CA GLN A 365 -16.67 5.53 30.38
C GLN A 365 -17.56 5.05 29.22
N ILE A 366 -17.32 3.86 28.68
CA ILE A 366 -18.08 3.29 27.56
C ILE A 366 -19.34 2.58 28.04
N SER A 367 -19.26 1.91 29.18
CA SER A 367 -20.39 1.19 29.82
C SER A 367 -21.59 2.11 30.01
N ASP A 368 -21.35 3.33 30.48
CA ASP A 368 -22.42 4.31 30.73
C ASP A 368 -23.07 4.89 29.46
N ARG A 369 -22.42 4.78 28.30
CA ARG A 369 -22.88 5.44 27.06
C ARG A 369 -23.37 4.52 25.96
N HIS A 370 -22.95 3.26 25.94
CA HIS A 370 -23.22 2.36 24.81
C HIS A 370 -23.91 1.05 25.15
N ASN A 371 -24.40 0.84 26.40
CA ASN A 371 -25.03 -0.42 26.85
C ASN A 371 -24.25 -1.69 26.42
N LEU A 372 -22.92 -1.60 26.35
CA LEU A 372 -22.06 -2.74 26.10
C LEU A 372 -21.98 -3.56 27.37
N GLU A 373 -22.52 -4.78 27.37
CA GLU A 373 -22.33 -5.74 28.44
C GLU A 373 -20.83 -5.89 28.73
N LEU A 374 -20.42 -5.46 29.93
CA LEU A 374 -19.05 -5.52 30.38
C LEU A 374 -18.62 -6.99 30.46
N ARG A 375 -17.79 -7.40 29.51
CA ARG A 375 -17.07 -8.67 29.62
C ARG A 375 -16.15 -8.61 30.83
N ASN A 376 -16.08 -9.71 31.58
CA ASN A 376 -15.36 -9.85 32.86
C ASN A 376 -13.96 -9.25 32.83
N ALA A 377 -13.55 -8.64 33.93
CA ALA A 377 -12.23 -8.06 34.15
C ALA A 377 -11.12 -9.04 33.72
N GLY A 378 -10.32 -8.69 32.71
CA GLY A 378 -9.21 -9.49 32.23
C GLY A 378 -9.23 -9.83 30.73
N GLN A 379 -10.27 -9.50 29.97
CA GLN A 379 -10.29 -9.74 28.52
C GLN A 379 -9.77 -8.53 27.73
N SER A 380 -8.77 -8.74 26.88
CA SER A 380 -8.30 -7.72 25.93
C SER A 380 -9.36 -7.47 24.83
N LEU A 381 -9.52 -6.22 24.44
CA LEU A 381 -10.38 -5.84 23.32
C LEU A 381 -9.77 -6.32 22.00
N SER A 382 -10.60 -6.82 21.10
CA SER A 382 -10.18 -7.11 19.74
C SER A 382 -9.93 -5.82 18.95
N SER A 383 -9.13 -5.89 17.89
CA SER A 383 -8.87 -4.73 17.01
C SER A 383 -10.16 -4.12 16.44
N ALA A 384 -11.17 -4.94 16.13
CA ALA A 384 -12.47 -4.48 15.64
C ALA A 384 -13.26 -3.74 16.73
N GLU A 385 -13.24 -4.22 17.97
CA GLU A 385 -13.87 -3.54 19.12
C GLU A 385 -13.19 -2.21 19.41
N ILE A 386 -11.85 -2.16 19.37
CA ILE A 386 -11.07 -0.91 19.51
C ILE A 386 -11.46 0.09 18.42
N THR A 387 -11.51 -0.34 17.18
CA THR A 387 -11.91 0.52 16.04
C THR A 387 -13.30 1.09 16.26
N LYS A 388 -14.28 0.26 16.62
CA LYS A 388 -15.66 0.70 16.87
C LYS A 388 -15.77 1.70 18.03
N ILE A 389 -14.99 1.50 19.09
CA ILE A 389 -14.92 2.42 20.23
C ILE A 389 -14.34 3.77 19.79
N LEU A 390 -13.32 3.74 18.94
CA LEU A 390 -12.63 4.94 18.45
C LEU A 390 -13.40 5.70 17.36
N GLU A 391 -14.52 5.19 16.86
CA GLU A 391 -15.44 5.95 16.00
C GLU A 391 -16.04 7.17 16.75
N ASP A 392 -16.20 7.09 18.08
CA ASP A 392 -16.70 8.22 18.88
C ASP A 392 -15.59 9.24 19.20
N ARG A 393 -15.69 10.42 18.61
CA ARG A 393 -14.77 11.55 18.82
C ARG A 393 -14.64 11.96 20.30
N LYS A 394 -15.71 11.85 21.07
CA LYS A 394 -15.71 12.22 22.50
C LYS A 394 -14.88 11.23 23.31
N ILE A 395 -14.96 9.94 22.97
CA ILE A 395 -14.16 8.90 23.63
C ILE A 395 -12.68 9.10 23.33
N ARG A 396 -12.29 9.38 22.07
CA ARG A 396 -10.90 9.68 21.72
C ARG A 396 -10.32 10.82 22.55
N ARG A 397 -11.04 11.93 22.65
CA ARG A 397 -10.63 13.09 23.45
C ARG A 397 -10.52 12.77 24.93
N ALA A 398 -11.52 12.08 25.47
CA ALA A 398 -11.52 11.67 26.89
C ALA A 398 -10.31 10.79 27.26
N ILE A 399 -9.91 9.87 26.37
CA ILE A 399 -8.71 9.03 26.57
C ILE A 399 -7.45 9.89 26.63
N ILE A 400 -7.30 10.85 25.73
CA ILE A 400 -6.13 11.74 25.69
C ILE A 400 -6.10 12.70 26.89
N GLU A 401 -7.25 13.25 27.29
CA GLU A 401 -7.38 14.07 28.50
C GLU A 401 -7.02 13.28 29.76
N GLN A 402 -7.37 12.00 29.81
CA GLN A 402 -7.03 11.13 30.91
C GLN A 402 -5.52 10.84 30.99
N VAL A 403 -4.83 10.69 29.86
CA VAL A 403 -3.36 10.59 29.84
C VAL A 403 -2.75 11.86 30.46
N GLU A 404 -3.26 13.03 30.11
CA GLU A 404 -2.80 14.28 30.69
C GLU A 404 -3.03 14.35 32.21
N GLN A 405 -4.22 13.94 32.69
CA GLN A 405 -4.56 13.95 34.11
C GLN A 405 -3.74 12.94 34.92
N THR A 406 -3.40 11.79 34.36
CA THR A 406 -2.71 10.70 35.08
C THR A 406 -1.19 10.74 34.93
N MET A 407 -0.67 11.18 33.81
CA MET A 407 0.75 11.13 33.45
C MET A 407 1.37 12.51 33.17
N GLY A 408 0.55 13.55 33.13
CA GLY A 408 0.99 14.92 32.91
C GLY A 408 1.00 15.37 31.44
N GLN A 409 1.15 16.66 31.24
CA GLN A 409 1.12 17.31 29.92
C GLN A 409 2.25 16.83 28.99
N GLU A 410 3.43 16.54 29.54
CA GLU A 410 4.57 16.04 28.75
C GLU A 410 4.27 14.68 28.13
N ALA A 411 3.66 13.76 28.86
CA ALA A 411 3.28 12.44 28.37
C ALA A 411 2.23 12.54 27.26
N ARG A 412 1.23 13.42 27.42
CA ARG A 412 0.25 13.73 26.38
C ARG A 412 0.93 14.25 25.11
N THR A 413 1.82 15.23 25.26
CA THR A 413 2.54 15.83 24.13
C THR A 413 3.39 14.80 23.39
N LEU A 414 4.15 13.96 24.12
CA LEU A 414 4.95 12.90 23.54
C LEU A 414 4.10 11.87 22.77
N LEU A 415 2.95 11.48 23.33
CA LEU A 415 2.03 10.54 22.70
C LEU A 415 1.47 11.11 21.39
N LEU A 416 1.04 12.37 21.39
CA LEU A 416 0.52 13.03 20.20
C LEU A 416 1.60 13.23 19.14
N ASN A 417 2.82 13.61 19.53
CA ASN A 417 3.94 13.77 18.60
C ASN A 417 4.31 12.44 17.92
N ARG A 418 4.42 11.33 18.66
CA ARG A 418 4.68 10.01 18.08
C ARG A 418 3.57 9.57 17.11
N SER A 419 2.32 9.88 17.44
CA SER A 419 1.19 9.56 16.57
C SER A 419 1.18 10.40 15.30
N LEU A 420 1.57 11.67 15.41
CA LEU A 420 1.75 12.56 14.26
C LEU A 420 2.91 12.10 13.37
N GLU A 421 4.08 11.79 13.94
CA GLU A 421 5.23 11.23 13.22
C GLU A 421 4.86 9.96 12.45
N SER A 422 4.07 9.08 13.06
CA SER A 422 3.55 7.89 12.39
C SER A 422 2.67 8.23 11.17
N ARG A 423 1.79 9.22 11.28
CA ARG A 423 0.94 9.68 10.17
C ARG A 423 1.74 10.36 9.07
N ILE A 424 2.70 11.20 9.43
CA ILE A 424 3.63 11.84 8.48
C ILE A 424 4.43 10.77 7.74
N SER A 425 4.94 9.77 8.44
CA SER A 425 5.68 8.65 7.83
C SER A 425 4.82 7.86 6.84
N GLN A 426 3.55 7.57 7.18
CA GLN A 426 2.60 6.92 6.27
C GLN A 426 2.34 7.75 5.02
N MET A 427 2.13 9.04 5.18
CA MET A 427 1.92 9.99 4.09
C MET A 427 3.17 10.10 3.20
N ALA A 428 4.36 10.16 3.80
CA ALA A 428 5.64 10.19 3.10
C ALA A 428 5.85 8.92 2.24
N ASN A 429 5.55 7.75 2.79
CA ASN A 429 5.63 6.50 2.04
C ASN A 429 4.62 6.48 0.87
N ALA A 430 3.41 6.96 1.09
CA ALA A 430 2.43 7.09 0.02
C ALA A 430 2.92 8.05 -1.09
N TYR A 431 3.50 9.19 -0.72
CA TYR A 431 4.08 10.15 -1.66
C TYR A 431 5.22 9.58 -2.50
N ARG A 432 6.11 8.79 -1.90
CA ARG A 432 7.21 8.14 -2.62
C ARG A 432 6.72 7.18 -3.69
N ASN A 433 5.66 6.47 -3.41
CA ASN A 433 5.11 5.41 -4.27
C ASN A 433 4.07 5.93 -5.29
N ALA A 434 3.31 6.94 -4.92
CA ALA A 434 2.15 7.39 -5.69
C ALA A 434 2.43 7.82 -7.14
N PRO A 435 3.56 8.44 -7.52
CA PRO A 435 3.80 8.80 -8.91
C PRO A 435 3.90 7.58 -9.82
N ILE A 436 4.56 6.52 -9.36
CA ILE A 436 4.73 5.30 -10.16
C ILE A 436 3.40 4.55 -10.26
N GLN A 437 2.75 4.30 -9.13
CA GLN A 437 1.43 3.66 -9.14
C GLN A 437 0.38 4.51 -9.87
N GLY A 438 0.47 5.82 -9.74
CA GLY A 438 -0.43 6.76 -10.41
C GLY A 438 -0.23 6.78 -11.91
N GLY A 439 1.02 6.77 -12.38
CA GLY A 439 1.32 6.71 -13.79
C GLY A 439 0.85 5.40 -14.44
N VAL A 440 1.07 4.27 -13.76
CA VAL A 440 0.52 2.98 -14.25
C VAL A 440 -1.00 2.98 -14.23
N ALA A 441 -1.65 3.60 -13.25
CA ALA A 441 -3.11 3.75 -13.25
C ALA A 441 -3.59 4.60 -14.45
N ASP A 442 -2.87 5.66 -14.82
CA ASP A 442 -3.18 6.49 -15.98
C ASP A 442 -3.00 5.71 -17.30
N ILE A 443 -1.94 4.89 -17.41
CA ILE A 443 -1.74 3.95 -18.53
C ILE A 443 -2.93 3.00 -18.67
N MET A 444 -3.40 2.42 -17.56
CA MET A 444 -4.54 1.51 -17.58
C MET A 444 -5.85 2.21 -17.95
N LEU A 445 -6.07 3.44 -17.51
CA LEU A 445 -7.23 4.23 -17.92
C LEU A 445 -7.23 4.52 -19.42
N GLU A 446 -6.08 4.85 -19.99
CA GLU A 446 -5.91 4.98 -21.45
C GLU A 446 -6.21 3.66 -22.16
N ALA A 447 -5.65 2.55 -21.66
CA ALA A 447 -5.89 1.22 -22.21
C ALA A 447 -7.38 0.85 -22.21
N TYR A 448 -8.13 1.16 -21.14
CA TYR A 448 -9.58 0.88 -21.08
C TYR A 448 -10.35 1.71 -22.12
N GLY A 449 -9.98 2.98 -22.30
CA GLY A 449 -10.58 3.84 -23.32
C GLY A 449 -10.39 3.29 -24.74
N LEU A 450 -9.16 2.90 -25.06
CA LEU A 450 -8.81 2.28 -26.36
C LEU A 450 -9.50 0.91 -26.54
N LEU A 451 -9.49 0.09 -25.48
CA LEU A 451 -10.02 -1.27 -25.53
C LEU A 451 -11.53 -1.28 -25.75
N HIS A 452 -12.25 -0.37 -25.11
CA HIS A 452 -13.72 -0.27 -25.27
C HIS A 452 -14.11 -0.15 -26.75
N SER A 453 -13.50 0.79 -27.48
CA SER A 453 -13.80 0.99 -28.90
C SER A 453 -13.35 -0.17 -29.80
N ARG A 454 -12.28 -0.87 -29.40
CA ARG A 454 -11.74 -2.00 -30.17
C ARG A 454 -12.51 -3.30 -29.98
N LEU A 455 -13.13 -3.47 -28.83
CA LEU A 455 -13.96 -4.65 -28.56
C LEU A 455 -15.32 -4.59 -29.25
N ASP A 456 -15.83 -3.41 -29.58
CA ASP A 456 -17.12 -3.22 -30.29
C ASP A 456 -17.18 -3.91 -31.67
N GLN A 457 -16.04 -4.20 -32.29
CA GLN A 457 -15.99 -4.94 -33.56
C GLN A 457 -16.25 -6.43 -33.42
N PHE A 458 -16.22 -6.97 -32.20
CA PHE A 458 -16.46 -8.40 -31.92
C PHE A 458 -17.85 -8.62 -31.36
N ASP A 459 -18.54 -9.63 -31.87
CA ASP A 459 -19.81 -10.04 -31.31
C ASP A 459 -19.63 -10.55 -29.87
N ARG A 460 -20.20 -9.84 -28.91
CA ARG A 460 -20.19 -10.20 -27.49
C ARG A 460 -18.79 -10.33 -26.87
N ALA A 461 -17.84 -9.47 -27.21
CA ALA A 461 -16.59 -9.30 -26.48
C ALA A 461 -16.69 -8.09 -25.56
N PHE A 462 -16.40 -8.27 -24.25
CA PHE A 462 -16.48 -7.17 -23.27
C PHE A 462 -15.57 -7.40 -22.07
N GLY A 463 -15.08 -6.31 -21.50
CA GLY A 463 -14.30 -6.34 -20.26
C GLY A 463 -15.15 -6.78 -19.09
N VAL A 464 -14.67 -7.73 -18.29
CA VAL A 464 -15.38 -8.28 -17.12
C VAL A 464 -14.68 -8.00 -15.80
N GLN A 465 -13.36 -7.82 -15.82
CA GLN A 465 -12.60 -7.54 -14.61
C GLN A 465 -11.32 -6.76 -14.93
N THR A 466 -10.87 -5.97 -13.98
CA THR A 466 -9.53 -5.38 -13.96
C THR A 466 -8.92 -5.51 -12.57
N VAL A 467 -7.63 -5.84 -12.51
CA VAL A 467 -6.86 -5.97 -11.27
C VAL A 467 -5.50 -5.33 -11.49
N HIS A 468 -5.26 -4.19 -10.86
CA HIS A 468 -4.02 -3.40 -10.97
C HIS A 468 -3.66 -3.05 -12.43
N ASP A 469 -2.75 -3.78 -13.03
CA ASP A 469 -2.21 -3.65 -14.39
C ASP A 469 -2.70 -4.75 -15.35
N SER A 470 -3.72 -5.49 -14.95
CA SER A 470 -4.35 -6.53 -15.77
C SER A 470 -5.80 -6.23 -16.14
N VAL A 471 -6.23 -6.84 -17.23
CA VAL A 471 -7.61 -6.82 -17.72
C VAL A 471 -8.07 -8.22 -18.10
N VAL A 472 -9.35 -8.50 -17.85
CA VAL A 472 -10.01 -9.73 -18.30
C VAL A 472 -11.15 -9.37 -19.24
N VAL A 473 -11.15 -9.98 -20.41
CA VAL A 473 -12.18 -9.85 -21.44
C VAL A 473 -12.87 -11.20 -21.63
N GLU A 474 -14.19 -11.22 -21.61
CA GLU A 474 -14.96 -12.40 -22.00
C GLU A 474 -15.32 -12.33 -23.48
N CYS A 475 -15.06 -13.39 -24.25
CA CYS A 475 -15.38 -13.43 -25.69
C CYS A 475 -15.75 -14.83 -26.15
N ASN A 476 -16.27 -14.93 -27.40
CA ASN A 476 -16.54 -16.22 -28.02
C ASN A 476 -15.23 -16.98 -28.31
N LYS A 477 -15.21 -18.31 -28.13
CA LYS A 477 -14.05 -19.16 -28.43
C LYS A 477 -13.49 -18.98 -29.84
N LYS A 478 -14.38 -18.80 -30.83
CA LYS A 478 -13.98 -18.59 -32.24
C LYS A 478 -13.14 -17.33 -32.46
N ASP A 479 -13.36 -16.30 -31.65
CA ASP A 479 -12.71 -15.00 -31.76
C ASP A 479 -11.54 -14.85 -30.78
N ALA A 480 -11.32 -15.83 -29.89
CA ALA A 480 -10.46 -15.73 -28.72
C ALA A 480 -9.02 -15.27 -29.05
N ARG A 481 -8.38 -15.84 -30.07
CA ARG A 481 -7.02 -15.44 -30.46
C ARG A 481 -6.95 -14.01 -30.99
N THR A 482 -7.95 -13.60 -31.81
CA THR A 482 -8.00 -12.25 -32.35
C THR A 482 -8.26 -11.24 -31.24
N VAL A 483 -9.17 -11.56 -30.31
CA VAL A 483 -9.44 -10.74 -29.12
C VAL A 483 -8.19 -10.67 -28.25
N ALA A 484 -7.50 -11.79 -28.00
CA ALA A 484 -6.27 -11.82 -27.21
C ALA A 484 -5.18 -10.92 -27.81
N SER A 485 -4.95 -11.02 -29.12
CA SER A 485 -4.00 -10.14 -29.82
C SER A 485 -4.44 -8.66 -29.75
N THR A 486 -5.75 -8.38 -29.85
CA THR A 486 -6.28 -7.01 -29.73
C THR A 486 -6.06 -6.46 -28.33
N VAL A 487 -6.34 -7.24 -27.28
CA VAL A 487 -6.13 -6.83 -25.87
C VAL A 487 -4.65 -6.58 -25.61
N LYS A 488 -3.77 -7.53 -25.97
CA LYS A 488 -2.32 -7.42 -25.85
C LYS A 488 -1.79 -6.14 -26.49
N ASN A 489 -2.06 -5.97 -27.78
CA ASN A 489 -1.59 -4.80 -28.53
C ASN A 489 -2.14 -3.49 -27.95
N THR A 490 -3.35 -3.49 -27.39
CA THR A 490 -3.94 -2.29 -26.77
C THR A 490 -3.23 -1.92 -25.47
N LEU A 491 -2.93 -2.89 -24.62
CA LEU A 491 -2.17 -2.64 -23.39
C LEU A 491 -0.74 -2.16 -23.70
N GLU A 492 -0.08 -2.81 -24.67
CA GLU A 492 1.27 -2.43 -25.10
C GLU A 492 1.29 -1.02 -25.71
N GLU A 493 0.31 -0.68 -26.55
CA GLU A 493 0.17 0.66 -27.13
C GLU A 493 -0.07 1.72 -26.06
N ALA A 494 -1.00 1.48 -25.13
CA ALA A 494 -1.25 2.41 -24.05
C ALA A 494 0.02 2.64 -23.21
N MET A 495 0.77 1.59 -22.90
CA MET A 495 2.02 1.73 -22.21
C MET A 495 3.09 2.46 -23.02
N GLN A 496 3.17 2.20 -24.32
CA GLN A 496 4.16 2.83 -25.21
C GLN A 496 3.94 4.35 -25.37
N ILE A 497 2.70 4.83 -25.22
CA ILE A 497 2.38 6.27 -25.18
C ILE A 497 3.10 6.94 -24.01
N TRP A 498 3.12 6.30 -22.85
CA TRP A 498 3.71 6.85 -21.62
C TRP A 498 5.18 6.48 -21.41
N CYS A 499 5.62 5.39 -22.02
CA CYS A 499 6.98 4.87 -21.94
C CYS A 499 7.59 4.71 -23.34
N PRO A 500 7.80 5.82 -24.10
CA PRO A 500 8.25 5.74 -25.48
C PRO A 500 9.63 5.09 -25.64
N ASP A 501 10.50 5.19 -24.64
CA ASP A 501 11.87 4.68 -24.68
C ASP A 501 12.03 3.26 -24.14
N ILE A 502 10.96 2.68 -23.59
CA ILE A 502 10.96 1.36 -22.95
C ILE A 502 10.00 0.44 -23.71
N PRO A 503 10.44 -0.74 -24.19
CA PRO A 503 9.54 -1.68 -24.84
C PRO A 503 8.36 -2.04 -23.93
N ALA A 504 7.13 -1.91 -24.41
CA ALA A 504 5.94 -2.39 -23.73
C ALA A 504 5.76 -3.89 -24.00
N VAL A 505 5.41 -4.65 -22.97
CA VAL A 505 5.15 -6.10 -23.07
C VAL A 505 3.94 -6.44 -22.22
N ALA A 506 2.98 -7.14 -22.82
CA ALA A 506 1.84 -7.69 -22.11
C ALA A 506 1.82 -9.21 -22.22
N ASP A 507 1.72 -9.88 -21.08
CA ASP A 507 1.56 -11.32 -21.00
C ASP A 507 0.07 -11.66 -21.14
N THR A 508 -0.30 -12.50 -22.10
CA THR A 508 -1.70 -12.70 -22.47
C THR A 508 -2.02 -14.19 -22.59
N ASP A 509 -3.07 -14.61 -21.88
CA ASP A 509 -3.56 -15.98 -21.85
C ASP A 509 -5.05 -16.07 -22.22
N ILE A 510 -5.43 -17.15 -22.89
CA ILE A 510 -6.82 -17.58 -23.05
C ILE A 510 -7.12 -18.61 -21.98
N ARG A 511 -8.16 -18.41 -21.18
CA ARG A 511 -8.47 -19.20 -19.98
C ARG A 511 -9.91 -19.69 -19.96
N GLY A 512 -10.13 -20.86 -19.35
CA GLY A 512 -11.45 -21.44 -19.11
C GLY A 512 -12.12 -20.94 -17.83
N SER A 513 -11.33 -20.37 -16.92
CA SER A 513 -11.78 -19.72 -15.67
C SER A 513 -10.84 -18.53 -15.35
N LEU A 514 -11.06 -17.82 -14.25
CA LEU A 514 -10.12 -16.79 -13.78
C LEU A 514 -8.84 -17.36 -13.16
N SER A 515 -8.75 -18.68 -13.00
CA SER A 515 -7.59 -19.34 -12.40
C SER A 515 -6.38 -19.32 -13.33
N ASP A 516 -5.21 -19.05 -12.78
CA ASP A 516 -3.93 -19.16 -13.48
C ASP A 516 -3.58 -20.61 -13.85
N ASN A 517 -4.28 -21.60 -13.27
CA ASN A 517 -4.13 -23.03 -13.57
C ASN A 517 -5.01 -23.50 -14.73
N ASP A 518 -5.93 -22.69 -15.24
CA ASP A 518 -6.90 -23.05 -16.29
C ASP A 518 -6.57 -22.34 -17.62
N VAL A 519 -5.29 -22.28 -17.95
CA VAL A 519 -4.79 -21.71 -19.21
C VAL A 519 -5.01 -22.69 -20.35
N ILE A 520 -5.72 -22.24 -21.37
CA ILE A 520 -5.96 -22.99 -22.63
C ILE A 520 -4.84 -22.72 -23.62
N GLU A 521 -4.42 -21.47 -23.74
CA GLU A 521 -3.39 -21.02 -24.67
C GLU A 521 -2.75 -19.71 -24.20
N THR A 522 -1.43 -19.55 -24.39
CA THR A 522 -0.69 -18.29 -24.22
C THR A 522 -0.45 -17.64 -25.59
N VAL A 523 -0.64 -16.30 -25.70
CA VAL A 523 -0.63 -15.54 -26.97
C VAL A 523 0.51 -14.52 -27.01
#